data_b1b2b6151ea0f32787ddc3c344d2df9c
#
_entry.id   b1b2b6151ea0f32787ddc3c344d2df9c
#
_cell.length_a   1.000
_cell.length_b   1.000
_cell.length_c   1.000
_cell.angle_alpha   90.00
_cell.angle_beta   90.00
_cell.angle_gamma   90.00
#
_symmetry.space_group_name_H-M   'P 1'
#
loop_
_entity.id
_entity.type
_entity.pdbx_description
1 polymer ?
#
loop_
_entity_poly.entity_id
_entity_poly.type
_entity_poly.pdbx_seq_one_letter_code
_entity_poly.pdbx_strand_id
1 'polypeptide(L)'
;MFTGLIQDLGLVVAVETTSTDVEMAIQTKNLHVDAMKIGASVACNGVCLTVTEKAGDTFKVQVSAETLAKTTVKSWKFHTAVNLEPSLKLGDELGGHLVYGHVDGVGECVSVKTEGDCWRFEFAVPKDIAPFIATKGSITIDGISLTVNNVKDNHFGVMIIPHTFTHTGIQHVKAGSKVNIEIDMLARYVARLQNYKVA
;
A
#
# COMPACT_ATOMS: atom_id res chain seq x y z
N MET A 1 -8.24 9.39 1.11
CA MET A 1 -6.97 9.82 0.50
C MET A 1 -5.87 9.76 1.52
N PHE A 2 -4.65 9.47 1.05
CA PHE A 2 -3.43 9.27 1.82
C PHE A 2 -2.27 9.93 1.09
N THR A 3 -1.09 9.96 1.70
CA THR A 3 0.13 10.56 1.12
C THR A 3 1.14 9.51 0.68
N GLY A 4 1.02 8.28 1.16
CA GLY A 4 2.01 7.23 1.05
C GLY A 4 3.20 7.40 2.02
N LEU A 5 3.02 8.20 3.06
CA LEU A 5 3.98 8.33 4.16
C LEU A 5 3.50 7.49 5.35
N ILE A 6 4.14 6.36 5.54
CA ILE A 6 3.76 5.40 6.60
C ILE A 6 3.98 6.03 7.97
N GLN A 7 2.96 6.01 8.81
CA GLN A 7 2.99 6.58 10.16
C GLN A 7 3.20 5.55 11.25
N ASP A 8 2.88 4.27 10.97
CA ASP A 8 3.12 3.17 11.91
C ASP A 8 3.27 1.83 11.19
N LEU A 9 3.90 0.88 11.85
CA LEU A 9 3.96 -0.52 11.45
C LEU A 9 3.14 -1.33 12.44
N GLY A 10 1.88 -1.61 12.08
CA GLY A 10 0.97 -2.41 12.88
C GLY A 10 1.15 -3.91 12.70
N LEU A 11 0.45 -4.67 13.53
CA LEU A 11 0.42 -6.14 13.48
C LEU A 11 -1.02 -6.64 13.40
N VAL A 12 -1.28 -7.60 12.53
CA VAL A 12 -2.54 -8.35 12.55
C VAL A 12 -2.59 -9.21 13.80
N VAL A 13 -3.58 -9.00 14.66
CA VAL A 13 -3.75 -9.73 15.94
C VAL A 13 -4.94 -10.68 15.96
N ALA A 14 -5.86 -10.54 15.00
CA ALA A 14 -6.93 -11.52 14.77
C ALA A 14 -7.36 -11.51 13.31
N VAL A 15 -7.81 -12.65 12.81
CA VAL A 15 -8.43 -12.83 11.49
C VAL A 15 -9.62 -13.74 11.68
N GLU A 16 -10.82 -13.23 11.42
CA GLU A 16 -12.08 -13.97 11.53
C GLU A 16 -12.77 -14.01 10.16
N THR A 17 -13.02 -15.21 9.65
CA THR A 17 -13.72 -15.40 8.40
C THR A 17 -15.21 -15.57 8.68
N THR A 18 -16.02 -14.71 8.11
CA THR A 18 -17.49 -14.86 8.08
C THR A 18 -17.92 -15.56 6.80
N SER A 19 -19.23 -15.72 6.57
CA SER A 19 -19.75 -16.37 5.36
C SER A 19 -19.43 -15.62 4.06
N THR A 20 -19.19 -14.30 4.11
CA THR A 20 -18.99 -13.45 2.92
C THR A 20 -17.71 -12.60 2.97
N ASP A 21 -17.24 -12.27 4.16
CA ASP A 21 -16.18 -11.30 4.38
C ASP A 21 -15.14 -11.82 5.38
N VAL A 22 -14.05 -11.08 5.52
CA VAL A 22 -13.05 -11.31 6.56
C VAL A 22 -12.99 -10.08 7.44
N GLU A 23 -13.11 -10.27 8.76
CA GLU A 23 -12.81 -9.25 9.76
C GLU A 23 -11.38 -9.44 10.27
N MET A 24 -10.64 -8.34 10.37
CA MET A 24 -9.28 -8.34 10.88
C MET A 24 -9.13 -7.32 12.00
N ALA A 25 -8.45 -7.71 13.08
CA ALA A 25 -8.02 -6.79 14.11
C ALA A 25 -6.54 -6.46 13.92
N ILE A 26 -6.22 -5.18 13.92
CA ILE A 26 -4.88 -4.64 13.71
C ILE A 26 -4.47 -3.83 14.92
N GLN A 27 -3.38 -4.25 15.57
CA GLN A 27 -2.75 -3.54 16.66
C GLN A 27 -1.76 -2.53 16.12
N THR A 28 -1.73 -1.33 16.69
CA THR A 28 -0.82 -0.23 16.35
C THR A 28 -0.07 0.25 17.59
N LYS A 29 1.09 0.85 17.42
CA LYS A 29 1.89 1.38 18.52
C LYS A 29 1.85 2.90 18.59
N ASN A 30 1.82 3.55 17.43
CA ASN A 30 2.00 4.99 17.31
C ASN A 30 0.72 5.72 16.89
N LEU A 31 -0.25 5.03 16.28
CA LEU A 31 -1.51 5.66 15.92
C LEU A 31 -2.43 5.80 17.14
N HIS A 32 -2.99 6.98 17.32
CA HIS A 32 -3.96 7.25 18.38
C HIS A 32 -5.33 6.65 18.02
N VAL A 33 -5.53 5.35 18.33
CA VAL A 33 -6.77 4.61 18.03
C VAL A 33 -7.99 5.29 18.62
N ASP A 34 -7.91 5.85 19.84
CA ASP A 34 -9.00 6.57 20.47
C ASP A 34 -9.48 7.79 19.68
N ALA A 35 -8.57 8.45 18.95
CA ALA A 35 -8.89 9.58 18.08
C ALA A 35 -9.49 9.16 16.72
N MET A 36 -9.39 7.90 16.33
CA MET A 36 -10.03 7.38 15.12
C MET A 36 -11.55 7.37 15.27
N LYS A 37 -12.24 7.75 14.21
CA LYS A 37 -13.70 7.61 14.17
C LYS A 37 -14.09 6.24 13.59
N ILE A 38 -15.13 5.61 14.12
CA ILE A 38 -15.78 4.50 13.42
C ILE A 38 -16.25 5.03 12.07
N GLY A 39 -15.99 4.26 11.00
CA GLY A 39 -16.20 4.68 9.62
C GLY A 39 -15.04 5.47 8.99
N ALA A 40 -13.98 5.78 9.73
CA ALA A 40 -12.78 6.39 9.16
C ALA A 40 -12.03 5.40 8.25
N SER A 41 -11.34 5.94 7.23
CA SER A 41 -10.46 5.15 6.38
C SER A 41 -9.03 5.12 6.95
N VAL A 42 -8.41 3.94 6.90
CA VAL A 42 -7.00 3.72 7.18
C VAL A 42 -6.41 2.92 6.01
N ALA A 43 -5.28 3.35 5.48
CA ALA A 43 -4.52 2.56 4.52
C ALA A 43 -3.72 1.49 5.29
N CYS A 44 -3.96 0.23 4.96
CA CYS A 44 -3.29 -0.93 5.52
C CYS A 44 -2.52 -1.63 4.40
N ASN A 45 -1.18 -1.56 4.40
CA ASN A 45 -0.34 -1.92 3.23
C ASN A 45 -0.91 -1.35 1.92
N GLY A 46 -1.31 -0.08 1.92
CA GLY A 46 -1.87 0.60 0.76
C GLY A 46 -3.30 0.22 0.39
N VAL A 47 -3.98 -0.60 1.18
CA VAL A 47 -5.39 -0.93 0.98
C VAL A 47 -6.24 -0.03 1.86
N CYS A 48 -7.14 0.75 1.26
CA CYS A 48 -8.09 1.59 2.00
C CYS A 48 -9.14 0.71 2.68
N LEU A 49 -9.09 0.64 4.01
CA LEU A 49 -10.03 -0.14 4.82
C LEU A 49 -10.77 0.78 5.79
N THR A 50 -11.98 0.40 6.14
CA THR A 50 -12.84 1.17 7.05
C THR A 50 -12.75 0.62 8.46
N VAL A 51 -12.51 1.51 9.43
CA VAL A 51 -12.54 1.16 10.87
C VAL A 51 -13.97 0.85 11.29
N THR A 52 -14.23 -0.37 11.73
CA THR A 52 -15.55 -0.84 12.18
C THR A 52 -15.68 -0.87 13.69
N GLU A 53 -14.60 -1.20 14.40
CA GLU A 53 -14.52 -1.24 15.87
C GLU A 53 -13.15 -0.75 16.33
N LYS A 54 -13.05 -0.36 17.59
CA LYS A 54 -11.77 0.03 18.21
C LYS A 54 -11.77 -0.27 19.70
N ALA A 55 -10.63 -0.71 20.24
CA ALA A 55 -10.43 -0.98 21.66
C ALA A 55 -8.94 -0.87 22.01
N GLY A 56 -8.59 0.03 22.94
CA GLY A 56 -7.21 0.25 23.35
C GLY A 56 -6.34 0.67 22.16
N ASP A 57 -5.30 -0.11 21.88
CA ASP A 57 -4.34 0.09 20.78
C ASP A 57 -4.72 -0.67 19.50
N THR A 58 -5.92 -1.22 19.42
CA THR A 58 -6.38 -2.11 18.34
C THR A 58 -7.63 -1.55 17.66
N PHE A 59 -7.68 -1.62 16.34
CA PHE A 59 -8.87 -1.35 15.54
C PHE A 59 -9.21 -2.55 14.65
N LYS A 60 -10.50 -2.70 14.35
CA LYS A 60 -10.97 -3.72 13.41
C LYS A 60 -11.35 -3.11 12.08
N VAL A 61 -11.17 -3.92 11.03
CA VAL A 61 -11.55 -3.59 9.66
C VAL A 61 -12.26 -4.77 9.03
N GLN A 62 -13.22 -4.49 8.14
CA GLN A 62 -13.89 -5.49 7.33
C GLN A 62 -13.34 -5.48 5.91
N VAL A 63 -13.03 -6.67 5.39
CA VAL A 63 -12.40 -6.86 4.07
C VAL A 63 -13.36 -7.62 3.18
N SER A 64 -13.76 -7.00 2.08
CA SER A 64 -14.66 -7.61 1.09
C SER A 64 -13.98 -8.69 0.26
N ALA A 65 -14.78 -9.57 -0.35
CA ALA A 65 -14.29 -10.60 -1.28
C ALA A 65 -13.49 -9.99 -2.45
N GLU A 66 -13.89 -8.84 -2.98
CA GLU A 66 -13.16 -8.14 -4.05
C GLU A 66 -11.77 -7.69 -3.57
N THR A 67 -11.68 -7.10 -2.39
CA THR A 67 -10.40 -6.70 -1.79
C THR A 67 -9.48 -7.90 -1.58
N LEU A 68 -10.02 -9.01 -1.07
CA LEU A 68 -9.26 -10.25 -0.92
C LEU A 68 -8.75 -10.81 -2.26
N ALA A 69 -9.53 -10.67 -3.34
CA ALA A 69 -9.15 -11.17 -4.66
C ALA A 69 -8.05 -10.33 -5.33
N LYS A 70 -8.00 -9.02 -5.06
CA LYS A 70 -7.13 -8.06 -5.75
C LYS A 70 -5.87 -7.67 -4.99
N THR A 71 -5.76 -8.03 -3.72
CA THR A 71 -4.68 -7.56 -2.84
C THR A 71 -3.98 -8.71 -2.12
N THR A 72 -2.88 -8.38 -1.43
CA THR A 72 -2.17 -9.33 -0.56
C THR A 72 -2.92 -9.66 0.73
N VAL A 73 -4.01 -8.98 1.05
CA VAL A 73 -4.77 -9.12 2.32
C VAL A 73 -5.20 -10.57 2.58
N LYS A 74 -5.55 -11.32 1.53
CA LYS A 74 -5.92 -12.74 1.66
C LYS A 74 -4.82 -13.64 2.27
N SER A 75 -3.56 -13.18 2.23
CA SER A 75 -2.41 -13.90 2.78
C SER A 75 -2.05 -13.47 4.20
N TRP A 76 -2.71 -12.44 4.73
CA TRP A 76 -2.40 -11.94 6.06
C TRP A 76 -2.90 -12.91 7.13
N LYS A 77 -2.10 -13.05 8.15
CA LYS A 77 -2.35 -13.96 9.28
C LYS A 77 -1.86 -13.31 10.57
N PHE A 78 -2.13 -13.93 11.68
CA PHE A 78 -1.61 -13.51 12.98
C PHE A 78 -0.11 -13.14 12.90
N HIS A 79 0.26 -11.99 13.42
CA HIS A 79 1.59 -11.37 13.39
C HIS A 79 2.08 -10.89 11.99
N THR A 80 1.21 -10.79 10.97
CA THR A 80 1.58 -10.10 9.75
C THR A 80 1.79 -8.62 10.05
N ALA A 81 2.97 -8.09 9.70
CA ALA A 81 3.27 -6.67 9.79
C ALA A 81 2.58 -5.90 8.65
N VAL A 82 1.98 -4.75 8.97
CA VAL A 82 1.17 -3.95 8.06
C VAL A 82 1.55 -2.48 8.17
N ASN A 83 1.94 -1.86 7.06
CA ASN A 83 2.13 -0.41 6.99
C ASN A 83 0.80 0.30 7.21
N LEU A 84 0.77 1.28 8.09
CA LEU A 84 -0.44 2.01 8.44
C LEU A 84 -0.30 3.51 8.16
N GLU A 85 -1.32 4.06 7.53
CA GLU A 85 -1.47 5.50 7.33
C GLU A 85 -2.96 5.88 7.52
N PRO A 86 -3.30 6.76 8.47
CA PRO A 86 -4.65 7.32 8.59
C PRO A 86 -4.95 8.23 7.39
N SER A 87 -6.23 8.38 7.06
CA SER A 87 -6.62 9.30 5.99
C SER A 87 -6.24 10.74 6.31
N LEU A 88 -5.82 11.47 5.27
CA LEU A 88 -5.54 12.91 5.31
C LEU A 88 -6.72 13.70 5.85
N LYS A 89 -6.41 14.72 6.63
CA LYS A 89 -7.34 15.78 7.06
C LYS A 89 -7.11 17.02 6.20
N LEU A 90 -8.10 17.89 6.18
CA LEU A 90 -7.92 19.19 5.52
C LEU A 90 -6.84 20.01 6.24
N GLY A 91 -5.81 20.44 5.49
CA GLY A 91 -4.67 21.19 6.02
C GLY A 91 -3.44 20.33 6.30
N ASP A 92 -3.50 19.01 6.19
CA ASP A 92 -2.32 18.15 6.31
C ASP A 92 -1.39 18.34 5.09
N GLU A 93 -0.08 18.14 5.30
CA GLU A 93 0.92 18.21 4.24
C GLU A 93 0.86 16.98 3.32
N LEU A 94 0.98 17.20 2.01
CA LEU A 94 1.12 16.17 1.00
C LEU A 94 2.61 15.90 0.72
N GLY A 95 3.30 15.20 1.61
CA GLY A 95 4.73 14.97 1.50
C GLY A 95 5.14 13.87 0.50
N GLY A 96 4.21 13.01 0.08
CA GLY A 96 4.41 11.98 -0.96
C GLY A 96 3.71 12.34 -2.26
N HIS A 97 2.72 11.53 -2.66
CA HIS A 97 1.81 11.83 -3.77
C HIS A 97 0.36 11.50 -3.37
N LEU A 98 -0.61 11.76 -4.25
CA LEU A 98 -2.00 11.42 -3.99
C LEU A 98 -2.20 9.91 -4.06
N VAL A 99 -2.36 9.28 -2.90
CA VAL A 99 -2.61 7.84 -2.73
C VAL A 99 -4.06 7.66 -2.31
N TYR A 100 -4.76 6.73 -2.94
CA TYR A 100 -6.17 6.49 -2.70
C TYR A 100 -6.43 5.23 -1.87
N GLY A 101 -5.44 4.35 -1.80
CA GLY A 101 -5.60 3.03 -1.19
C GLY A 101 -6.40 2.08 -2.10
N HIS A 102 -6.43 2.38 -3.39
CA HIS A 102 -7.13 1.60 -4.41
C HIS A 102 -6.14 0.77 -5.21
N VAL A 103 -5.71 -0.32 -4.60
CA VAL A 103 -4.72 -1.24 -5.15
C VAL A 103 -5.12 -1.72 -6.54
N ASP A 104 -4.22 -1.54 -7.52
CA ASP A 104 -4.41 -1.97 -8.91
C ASP A 104 -4.14 -3.45 -9.10
N GLY A 105 -3.23 -4.00 -8.32
CA GLY A 105 -2.86 -5.40 -8.37
C GLY A 105 -1.71 -5.76 -7.46
N VAL A 106 -1.33 -7.02 -7.53
CA VAL A 106 -0.24 -7.57 -6.72
C VAL A 106 1.00 -7.70 -7.59
N GLY A 107 2.07 -7.00 -7.18
CA GLY A 107 3.41 -7.14 -7.73
C GLY A 107 4.23 -8.19 -6.99
N GLU A 108 5.38 -8.52 -7.54
CA GLU A 108 6.36 -9.41 -6.93
C GLU A 108 7.73 -8.75 -6.86
N CYS A 109 8.36 -8.77 -5.70
CA CYS A 109 9.75 -8.39 -5.56
C CYS A 109 10.64 -9.41 -6.27
N VAL A 110 11.40 -8.97 -7.27
CA VAL A 110 12.30 -9.83 -8.06
C VAL A 110 13.68 -9.90 -7.43
N SER A 111 14.18 -8.76 -6.96
CA SER A 111 15.49 -8.71 -6.32
C SER A 111 15.60 -7.54 -5.35
N VAL A 112 16.48 -7.71 -4.37
CA VAL A 112 16.91 -6.66 -3.44
C VAL A 112 18.43 -6.65 -3.43
N LYS A 113 19.04 -5.47 -3.64
CA LYS A 113 20.49 -5.28 -3.63
C LYS A 113 20.86 -4.08 -2.78
N THR A 114 21.87 -4.21 -1.94
CA THR A 114 22.44 -3.07 -1.20
C THR A 114 23.30 -2.24 -2.14
N GLU A 115 23.10 -0.92 -2.15
CA GLU A 115 23.89 0.06 -2.90
C GLU A 115 24.26 1.22 -1.97
N GLY A 116 25.50 1.21 -1.44
CA GLY A 116 25.91 2.11 -0.36
C GLY A 116 25.05 1.88 0.89
N ASP A 117 24.46 2.95 1.42
CA ASP A 117 23.57 2.89 2.59
C ASP A 117 22.10 2.63 2.21
N CYS A 118 21.79 2.48 0.92
CA CYS A 118 20.45 2.30 0.38
C CYS A 118 20.23 0.88 -0.14
N TRP A 119 18.97 0.57 -0.48
CA TRP A 119 18.58 -0.71 -1.07
C TRP A 119 17.86 -0.47 -2.38
N ARG A 120 18.35 -1.10 -3.44
CA ARG A 120 17.65 -1.16 -4.72
C ARG A 120 16.73 -2.37 -4.72
N PHE A 121 15.44 -2.10 -4.94
CA PHE A 121 14.41 -3.11 -5.14
C PHE A 121 13.98 -3.11 -6.60
N GLU A 122 13.83 -4.30 -7.18
CA GLU A 122 13.21 -4.51 -8.48
C GLU A 122 11.92 -5.29 -8.30
N PHE A 123 10.84 -4.82 -8.95
CA PHE A 123 9.52 -5.42 -8.88
C PHE A 123 9.03 -5.78 -10.27
N ALA A 124 8.34 -6.92 -10.39
CA ALA A 124 7.54 -7.28 -11.53
C ALA A 124 6.05 -6.99 -11.22
N VAL A 125 5.34 -6.46 -12.20
CA VAL A 125 3.90 -6.17 -12.10
C VAL A 125 3.10 -6.88 -13.19
N PRO A 126 1.77 -7.05 -13.03
CA PRO A 126 0.89 -7.46 -14.10
C PRO A 126 1.05 -6.59 -15.35
N LYS A 127 0.95 -7.20 -16.54
CA LYS A 127 1.19 -6.50 -17.83
C LYS A 127 0.22 -5.35 -18.10
N ASP A 128 -0.97 -5.41 -17.55
CA ASP A 128 -2.01 -4.39 -17.66
C ASP A 128 -1.72 -3.15 -16.79
N ILE A 129 -0.91 -3.29 -15.74
CA ILE A 129 -0.48 -2.19 -14.87
C ILE A 129 0.79 -1.51 -15.42
N ALA A 130 1.68 -2.26 -16.06
CA ALA A 130 2.99 -1.79 -16.53
C ALA A 130 2.95 -0.49 -17.36
N PRO A 131 1.98 -0.26 -18.27
CA PRO A 131 1.94 0.97 -19.07
C PRO A 131 1.75 2.26 -18.28
N PHE A 132 1.29 2.18 -17.04
CA PHE A 132 1.05 3.33 -16.16
C PHE A 132 2.25 3.70 -15.29
N ILE A 133 3.33 2.93 -15.36
CA ILE A 133 4.54 3.13 -14.55
C ILE A 133 5.59 3.83 -15.42
N ALA A 134 6.05 5.01 -14.99
CA ALA A 134 7.01 5.80 -15.73
C ALA A 134 8.25 6.09 -14.89
N THR A 135 9.44 6.09 -15.53
CA THR A 135 10.69 6.52 -14.88
C THR A 135 10.53 7.95 -14.34
N LYS A 136 10.92 8.18 -13.09
CA LYS A 136 10.73 9.42 -12.31
C LYS A 136 9.28 9.73 -11.93
N GLY A 137 8.33 8.87 -12.28
CA GLY A 137 6.96 8.94 -11.77
C GLY A 137 6.86 8.40 -10.34
N SER A 138 5.70 8.62 -9.73
CA SER A 138 5.36 8.07 -8.42
C SER A 138 4.71 6.70 -8.55
N ILE A 139 4.94 5.85 -7.57
CA ILE A 139 4.28 4.55 -7.41
C ILE A 139 4.07 4.27 -5.93
N THR A 140 3.02 3.54 -5.60
CA THR A 140 2.77 3.09 -4.23
C THR A 140 3.05 1.60 -4.12
N ILE A 141 3.89 1.20 -3.18
CA ILE A 141 4.22 -0.20 -2.86
C ILE A 141 3.87 -0.45 -1.40
N ASP A 142 2.90 -1.33 -1.13
CA ASP A 142 2.36 -1.56 0.22
C ASP A 142 2.07 -0.25 0.98
N GLY A 143 1.49 0.73 0.28
CA GLY A 143 1.15 2.04 0.82
C GLY A 143 2.31 3.05 0.87
N ILE A 144 3.55 2.66 0.54
CA ILE A 144 4.72 3.54 0.59
C ILE A 144 4.82 4.31 -0.74
N SER A 145 4.80 5.64 -0.70
CA SER A 145 5.08 6.51 -1.84
C SER A 145 6.54 6.46 -2.23
N LEU A 146 6.84 6.06 -3.46
CA LEU A 146 8.20 5.88 -3.95
C LEU A 146 8.37 6.46 -5.35
N THR A 147 9.59 6.88 -5.65
CA THR A 147 9.97 7.32 -6.99
C THR A 147 10.51 6.14 -7.80
N VAL A 148 9.98 5.96 -9.00
CA VAL A 148 10.46 4.95 -9.96
C VAL A 148 11.80 5.39 -10.55
N ASN A 149 12.84 4.56 -10.43
CA ASN A 149 14.18 4.86 -10.95
C ASN A 149 14.36 4.40 -12.39
N ASN A 150 13.88 3.22 -12.73
CA ASN A 150 13.95 2.60 -14.05
C ASN A 150 12.70 1.77 -14.33
N VAL A 151 12.37 1.63 -15.61
CA VAL A 151 11.31 0.74 -16.11
C VAL A 151 11.84 -0.07 -17.27
N LYS A 152 11.56 -1.36 -17.28
CA LYS A 152 11.86 -2.26 -18.39
C LYS A 152 10.76 -3.31 -18.51
N ASP A 153 10.04 -3.29 -19.62
CA ASP A 153 8.89 -4.16 -19.86
C ASP A 153 7.86 -4.03 -18.72
N ASN A 154 7.57 -5.10 -18.01
CA ASN A 154 6.71 -5.10 -16.83
C ASN A 154 7.48 -5.10 -15.49
N HIS A 155 8.74 -4.67 -15.50
CA HIS A 155 9.59 -4.52 -14.33
C HIS A 155 9.91 -3.05 -14.08
N PHE A 156 10.02 -2.69 -12.82
CA PHE A 156 10.50 -1.37 -12.42
C PHE A 156 11.35 -1.46 -11.16
N GLY A 157 12.22 -0.48 -10.99
CA GLY A 157 13.11 -0.38 -9.83
C GLY A 157 12.84 0.87 -9.02
N VAL A 158 13.04 0.75 -7.71
CA VAL A 158 13.01 1.85 -6.75
C VAL A 158 14.24 1.79 -5.84
N MET A 159 14.63 2.96 -5.31
CA MET A 159 15.70 3.06 -4.30
C MET A 159 15.11 3.40 -2.96
N ILE A 160 15.41 2.59 -1.94
CA ILE A 160 14.92 2.76 -0.58
C ILE A 160 16.05 3.31 0.30
N ILE A 161 15.82 4.48 0.88
CA ILE A 161 16.74 5.12 1.83
C ILE A 161 16.64 4.49 3.23
N PRO A 162 17.66 4.64 4.10
CA PRO A 162 17.67 4.02 5.44
C PRO A 162 16.44 4.34 6.27
N HIS A 163 15.96 5.58 6.23
CA HIS A 163 14.77 5.98 6.98
C HIS A 163 13.54 5.16 6.58
N THR A 164 13.24 5.09 5.28
CA THR A 164 12.09 4.31 4.76
C THR A 164 12.25 2.82 5.07
N PHE A 165 13.46 2.29 4.91
CA PHE A 165 13.74 0.88 5.18
C PHE A 165 13.44 0.51 6.63
N THR A 166 13.87 1.31 7.60
CA THR A 166 13.74 1.00 9.03
C THR A 166 12.36 1.29 9.60
N HIS A 167 11.58 2.20 8.98
CA HIS A 167 10.28 2.65 9.50
C HIS A 167 9.07 2.05 8.79
N THR A 168 9.28 1.18 7.80
CA THR A 168 8.18 0.54 7.06
C THR A 168 8.37 -0.96 6.91
N GLY A 169 7.31 -1.66 6.50
CA GLY A 169 7.32 -3.09 6.23
C GLY A 169 8.23 -3.51 5.07
N ILE A 170 8.78 -2.56 4.28
CA ILE A 170 9.68 -2.86 3.15
C ILE A 170 10.93 -3.64 3.59
N GLN A 171 11.38 -3.47 4.85
CA GLN A 171 12.49 -4.21 5.44
C GLN A 171 12.28 -5.73 5.46
N HIS A 172 11.03 -6.19 5.41
CA HIS A 172 10.68 -7.62 5.40
C HIS A 172 10.49 -8.16 3.98
N VAL A 173 10.49 -7.29 2.96
CA VAL A 173 10.31 -7.67 1.56
C VAL A 173 11.62 -8.23 1.02
N LYS A 174 11.54 -9.40 0.38
CA LYS A 174 12.66 -10.11 -0.26
C LYS A 174 12.22 -10.66 -1.61
N ALA A 175 13.15 -11.17 -2.40
CA ALA A 175 12.82 -11.84 -3.66
C ALA A 175 11.73 -12.92 -3.45
N GLY A 176 10.69 -12.89 -4.28
CA GLY A 176 9.49 -13.71 -4.21
C GLY A 176 8.37 -13.12 -3.33
N SER A 177 8.61 -12.06 -2.55
CA SER A 177 7.56 -11.40 -1.77
C SER A 177 6.52 -10.75 -2.69
N LYS A 178 5.24 -10.91 -2.33
CA LYS A 178 4.12 -10.22 -2.99
C LYS A 178 3.82 -8.91 -2.28
N VAL A 179 3.55 -7.86 -3.05
CA VAL A 179 3.27 -6.51 -2.55
C VAL A 179 2.06 -5.92 -3.27
N ASN A 180 1.32 -5.06 -2.59
CA ASN A 180 0.24 -4.30 -3.20
C ASN A 180 0.84 -3.15 -4.03
N ILE A 181 0.34 -2.97 -5.25
CA ILE A 181 0.75 -1.89 -6.15
C ILE A 181 -0.45 -0.98 -6.41
N GLU A 182 -0.26 0.32 -6.22
CA GLU A 182 -1.17 1.36 -6.70
C GLU A 182 -0.41 2.30 -7.62
N ILE A 183 -0.90 2.49 -8.85
CA ILE A 183 -0.34 3.44 -9.81
C ILE A 183 -0.71 4.88 -9.42
N ASP A 184 0.05 5.85 -9.92
CA ASP A 184 -0.37 7.26 -9.81
C ASP A 184 -1.72 7.46 -10.52
N MET A 185 -2.69 8.00 -9.81
CA MET A 185 -4.05 8.22 -10.30
C MET A 185 -4.09 9.09 -11.57
N LEU A 186 -3.14 10.02 -11.71
CA LEU A 186 -3.04 10.85 -12.92
C LEU A 186 -2.81 10.00 -14.17
N ALA A 187 -1.96 8.97 -14.09
CA ALA A 187 -1.71 8.06 -15.21
C ALA A 187 -2.99 7.35 -15.66
N ARG A 188 -3.86 6.96 -14.72
CA ARG A 188 -5.15 6.30 -14.99
C ARG A 188 -6.09 7.21 -15.79
N TYR A 189 -6.27 8.45 -15.33
CA TYR A 189 -7.17 9.38 -16.01
C TYR A 189 -6.63 9.80 -17.37
N VAL A 190 -5.32 10.06 -17.51
CA VAL A 190 -4.70 10.37 -18.81
C VAL A 190 -4.94 9.23 -19.80
N ALA A 191 -4.67 7.99 -19.42
CA ALA A 191 -4.89 6.84 -20.29
C ALA A 191 -6.38 6.66 -20.66
N ARG A 192 -7.30 6.88 -19.72
CA ARG A 192 -8.74 6.80 -20.00
C ARG A 192 -9.18 7.84 -21.01
N LEU A 193 -8.73 9.10 -20.87
CA LEU A 193 -9.07 10.18 -21.79
C LEU A 193 -8.48 9.95 -23.19
N GLN A 194 -7.25 9.46 -23.30
CA GLN A 194 -6.62 9.15 -24.60
C GLN A 194 -7.38 8.05 -25.36
N ASN A 195 -7.93 7.07 -24.63
CA ASN A 195 -8.68 5.96 -25.21
C ASN A 195 -10.18 6.28 -25.45
N TYR A 196 -10.65 7.44 -25.00
CA TYR A 196 -12.05 7.87 -25.16
C TYR A 196 -12.16 8.81 -26.36
N LYS A 197 -12.65 8.30 -27.49
CA LYS A 197 -13.03 9.16 -28.62
C LYS A 197 -14.34 9.86 -28.26
N VAL A 198 -14.29 11.17 -28.02
CA VAL A 198 -15.50 11.99 -27.97
C VAL A 198 -16.11 11.96 -29.38
N ALA A 199 -17.31 11.40 -29.50
CA ALA A 199 -18.07 11.40 -30.76
C ALA A 199 -18.61 12.80 -31.04
#